data_807b3bbceecd158ed4a81d2eb8330c46
#
_entry.id   807b3bbceecd158ed4a81d2eb8330c46
#
_cell.length_a   1.000
_cell.length_b   1.000
_cell.length_c   1.000
_cell.angle_alpha   90.00
_cell.angle_beta   90.00
_cell.angle_gamma   90.00
#
_symmetry.space_group_name_H-M   'P 1'
#
loop_
_entity.id
_entity.type
_entity.pdbx_description
1 polymer ?
#
loop_
_entity_poly.entity_id
_entity_poly.type
_entity_poly.pdbx_seq_one_letter_code
_entity_poly.pdbx_strand_id
1 'polypeptide(L)'
;MFVEAAQRYQLDWRLLAAMSYQESYWNPRAVSPTGVRGIMMLTEATARQLGVPDRMDVRQSVHGGGAYLRTLIDRLPADIPEPDRTWMALASYNVGYNHLEDARILTQKQGADPNKWNDLKERLPLLAKAAWYTKTKHGYARGYEPVQLVNRIRTYYEVLKKSDDDLRARRDNDVLRLKTPAL
;
A
#
# COMPACT_ATOMS: atom_id res chain seq x y z
N MET A 1 9.68 -11.21 10.09
CA MET A 1 9.89 -10.46 8.81
C MET A 1 8.90 -9.32 8.64
N PHE A 2 7.58 -9.54 8.34
CA PHE A 2 6.61 -8.41 8.21
C PHE A 2 6.53 -7.55 9.48
N VAL A 3 6.46 -8.16 10.66
CA VAL A 3 6.46 -7.45 11.94
C VAL A 3 7.72 -6.60 12.13
N GLU A 4 8.88 -7.14 11.82
CA GLU A 4 10.16 -6.44 11.92
C GLU A 4 10.22 -5.24 10.95
N ALA A 5 9.84 -5.44 9.69
CA ALA A 5 9.79 -4.35 8.71
C ALA A 5 8.77 -3.26 9.13
N ALA A 6 7.60 -3.67 9.62
CA ALA A 6 6.58 -2.77 10.11
C ALA A 6 7.08 -1.91 11.27
N GLN A 7 7.74 -2.52 12.25
CA GLN A 7 8.36 -1.79 13.38
C GLN A 7 9.40 -0.78 12.89
N ARG A 8 10.29 -1.19 11.97
CA ARG A 8 11.35 -0.33 11.43
C ARG A 8 10.81 0.89 10.69
N TYR A 9 9.72 0.71 9.93
CA TYR A 9 9.16 1.77 9.08
C TYR A 9 7.88 2.40 9.65
N GLN A 10 7.52 2.10 10.89
CA GLN A 10 6.33 2.63 11.56
C GLN A 10 5.05 2.38 10.74
N LEU A 11 4.86 1.13 10.32
CA LEU A 11 3.72 0.65 9.56
C LEU A 11 3.00 -0.46 10.33
N ASP A 12 1.77 -0.78 9.94
CA ASP A 12 1.09 -1.99 10.41
C ASP A 12 1.60 -3.21 9.62
N TRP A 13 2.07 -4.26 10.32
CA TRP A 13 2.56 -5.47 9.67
C TRP A 13 1.48 -6.17 8.83
N ARG A 14 0.20 -6.05 9.22
CA ARG A 14 -0.95 -6.61 8.50
C ARG A 14 -1.16 -5.88 7.18
N LEU A 15 -0.92 -4.57 7.16
CA LEU A 15 -0.94 -3.79 5.93
C LEU A 15 0.16 -4.23 4.96
N LEU A 16 1.40 -4.40 5.44
CA LEU A 16 2.51 -4.89 4.62
C LEU A 16 2.25 -6.31 4.10
N ALA A 17 1.67 -7.18 4.93
CA ALA A 17 1.32 -8.53 4.53
C ALA A 17 0.20 -8.55 3.46
N ALA A 18 -0.85 -7.74 3.65
CA ALA A 18 -1.94 -7.57 2.69
C ALA A 18 -1.43 -7.00 1.35
N MET A 19 -0.55 -6.00 1.40
CA MET A 19 0.10 -5.43 0.23
C MET A 19 0.92 -6.47 -0.52
N SER A 20 1.77 -7.21 0.17
CA SER A 20 2.57 -8.30 -0.40
C SER A 20 1.71 -9.39 -1.03
N TYR A 21 0.58 -9.74 -0.40
CA TYR A 21 -0.37 -10.67 -0.99
C TYR A 21 -0.97 -10.15 -2.29
N GLN A 22 -1.39 -8.89 -2.31
CA GLN A 22 -1.93 -8.25 -3.52
C GLN A 22 -0.90 -8.17 -4.65
N GLU A 23 0.37 -7.91 -4.33
CA GLU A 23 1.45 -7.78 -5.31
C GLU A 23 1.83 -9.12 -5.95
N SER A 24 1.92 -10.20 -5.17
CA SER A 24 2.53 -11.45 -5.63
C SER A 24 1.85 -12.73 -5.14
N TYR A 25 0.75 -12.65 -4.38
CA TYR A 25 0.18 -13.78 -3.61
C TYR A 25 1.24 -14.45 -2.71
N TRP A 26 2.12 -13.63 -2.13
CA TRP A 26 3.29 -14.05 -1.34
C TRP A 26 4.29 -14.93 -2.09
N ASN A 27 4.32 -14.87 -3.42
CA ASN A 27 5.30 -15.60 -4.23
C ASN A 27 6.62 -14.80 -4.30
N PRO A 28 7.71 -15.26 -3.68
CA PRO A 28 8.99 -14.56 -3.70
C PRO A 28 9.65 -14.57 -5.08
N ARG A 29 9.21 -15.49 -5.97
CA ARG A 29 9.73 -15.61 -7.34
C ARG A 29 8.85 -14.93 -8.38
N ALA A 30 7.91 -14.08 -7.95
CA ALA A 30 7.05 -13.35 -8.87
C ALA A 30 7.86 -12.42 -9.78
N VAL A 31 7.53 -12.44 -11.07
CA VAL A 31 8.10 -11.57 -12.09
C VAL A 31 6.98 -11.12 -13.01
N SER A 32 6.83 -9.81 -13.19
CA SER A 32 5.85 -9.26 -14.14
C SER A 32 6.44 -9.11 -15.54
N PRO A 33 5.61 -8.97 -16.58
CA PRO A 33 6.07 -8.66 -17.93
C PRO A 33 6.87 -7.34 -18.02
N THR A 34 6.65 -6.42 -17.09
CA THR A 34 7.36 -5.12 -17.02
C THR A 34 8.64 -5.18 -16.20
N GLY A 35 9.03 -6.36 -15.70
CA GLY A 35 10.31 -6.57 -15.01
C GLY A 35 10.31 -6.20 -13.53
N VAL A 36 9.14 -5.94 -12.90
CA VAL A 36 9.06 -5.86 -11.43
C VAL A 36 9.18 -7.26 -10.84
N ARG A 37 9.82 -7.39 -9.66
CA ARG A 37 10.21 -8.70 -9.11
C ARG A 37 10.03 -8.78 -7.62
N GLY A 38 9.93 -10.04 -7.16
CA GLY A 38 9.93 -10.42 -5.75
C GLY A 38 8.56 -10.25 -5.09
N ILE A 39 8.53 -10.58 -3.81
CA ILE A 39 7.28 -10.64 -3.02
C ILE A 39 6.55 -9.28 -2.90
N MET A 40 7.28 -8.16 -3.06
CA MET A 40 6.74 -6.78 -3.02
C MET A 40 6.75 -6.11 -4.40
N MET A 41 7.04 -6.85 -5.48
CA MET A 41 7.02 -6.39 -6.86
C MET A 41 7.77 -5.06 -7.08
N LEU A 42 9.01 -4.99 -6.58
CA LEU A 42 9.84 -3.80 -6.73
C LEU A 42 10.38 -3.64 -8.15
N THR A 43 10.36 -2.41 -8.66
CA THR A 43 11.10 -2.08 -9.89
C THR A 43 12.60 -2.11 -9.62
N GLU A 44 13.41 -2.26 -10.66
CA GLU A 44 14.87 -2.18 -10.50
C GLU A 44 15.33 -0.80 -10.01
N ALA A 45 14.70 0.25 -10.53
CA ALA A 45 15.02 1.62 -10.14
C ALA A 45 14.72 1.86 -8.65
N THR A 46 13.53 1.43 -8.18
CA THR A 46 13.14 1.54 -6.77
C THR A 46 14.08 0.73 -5.87
N ALA A 47 14.41 -0.51 -6.25
CA ALA A 47 15.32 -1.35 -5.49
C ALA A 47 16.72 -0.72 -5.37
N ARG A 48 17.24 -0.17 -6.46
CA ARG A 48 18.53 0.53 -6.48
C ARG A 48 18.52 1.77 -5.58
N GLN A 49 17.47 2.58 -5.66
CA GLN A 49 17.29 3.77 -4.82
C GLN A 49 17.25 3.45 -3.33
N LEU A 50 16.65 2.30 -2.97
CA LEU A 50 16.49 1.86 -1.58
C LEU A 50 17.63 0.97 -1.08
N GLY A 51 18.66 0.71 -1.90
CA GLY A 51 19.77 -0.16 -1.54
C GLY A 51 19.34 -1.61 -1.33
N VAL A 52 18.40 -2.13 -2.15
CA VAL A 52 17.95 -3.53 -2.15
C VAL A 52 18.74 -4.31 -3.21
N PRO A 53 19.76 -5.08 -2.84
CA PRO A 53 20.62 -5.81 -3.78
C PRO A 53 19.88 -6.92 -4.51
N ASP A 54 19.03 -7.65 -3.81
CA ASP A 54 18.25 -8.76 -4.38
C ASP A 54 16.75 -8.61 -4.08
N ARG A 55 15.99 -8.31 -5.13
CA ARG A 55 14.51 -8.20 -5.06
C ARG A 55 13.81 -9.53 -4.85
N MET A 56 14.50 -10.66 -5.12
CA MET A 56 13.97 -12.03 -4.96
C MET A 56 14.22 -12.56 -3.54
N ASP A 57 15.16 -11.98 -2.79
CA ASP A 57 15.29 -12.24 -1.37
C ASP A 57 14.08 -11.68 -0.63
N VAL A 58 13.38 -12.55 0.08
CA VAL A 58 12.10 -12.23 0.72
C VAL A 58 12.26 -11.11 1.75
N ARG A 59 13.31 -11.18 2.59
CA ARG A 59 13.53 -10.19 3.64
C ARG A 59 13.88 -8.83 3.05
N GLN A 60 14.80 -8.80 2.09
CA GLN A 60 15.19 -7.56 1.42
C GLN A 60 14.02 -6.94 0.66
N SER A 61 13.21 -7.75 -0.04
CA SER A 61 12.03 -7.28 -0.76
C SER A 61 10.99 -6.67 0.18
N VAL A 62 10.67 -7.34 1.30
CA VAL A 62 9.70 -6.82 2.29
C VAL A 62 10.19 -5.54 2.94
N HIS A 63 11.47 -5.48 3.32
CA HIS A 63 12.05 -4.25 3.86
C HIS A 63 12.07 -3.13 2.82
N GLY A 64 12.43 -3.41 1.57
CA GLY A 64 12.37 -2.46 0.47
C GLY A 64 10.96 -1.92 0.21
N GLY A 65 9.96 -2.81 0.14
CA GLY A 65 8.57 -2.41 -0.03
C GLY A 65 8.04 -1.55 1.12
N GLY A 66 8.38 -1.92 2.37
CA GLY A 66 8.04 -1.13 3.56
C GLY A 66 8.70 0.24 3.57
N ALA A 67 10.00 0.32 3.25
CA ALA A 67 10.73 1.57 3.13
C ALA A 67 10.13 2.47 2.04
N TYR A 68 9.80 1.91 0.89
CA TYR A 68 9.19 2.67 -0.20
C TYR A 68 7.81 3.20 0.16
N LEU A 69 6.95 2.36 0.76
CA LEU A 69 5.64 2.81 1.23
C LEU A 69 5.78 3.94 2.26
N ARG A 70 6.72 3.83 3.23
CA ARG A 70 6.98 4.90 4.21
C ARG A 70 7.40 6.20 3.52
N THR A 71 8.33 6.11 2.56
CA THR A 71 8.76 7.27 1.76
C THR A 71 7.58 7.95 1.05
N LEU A 72 6.64 7.16 0.50
CA LEU A 72 5.45 7.71 -0.17
C LEU A 72 4.48 8.37 0.82
N ILE A 73 4.28 7.79 2.00
CA ILE A 73 3.48 8.40 3.07
C ILE A 73 4.09 9.74 3.52
N ASP A 74 5.41 9.77 3.74
CA ASP A 74 6.11 10.97 4.22
C ASP A 74 6.17 12.08 3.17
N ARG A 75 6.09 11.72 1.89
CA ARG A 75 6.05 12.67 0.78
C ARG A 75 4.69 13.35 0.62
N LEU A 76 3.62 12.71 1.07
CA LEU A 76 2.28 13.30 1.06
C LEU A 76 2.14 14.39 2.13
N PRO A 77 1.31 15.43 1.92
CA PRO A 77 1.04 16.45 2.91
C PRO A 77 0.66 15.87 4.27
N ALA A 78 1.27 16.40 5.34
CA ALA A 78 1.09 15.89 6.70
C ALA A 78 -0.32 16.13 7.27
N ASP A 79 -1.05 17.07 6.70
CA ASP A 79 -2.44 17.42 7.05
C ASP A 79 -3.47 16.47 6.44
N ILE A 80 -3.07 15.57 5.54
CA ILE A 80 -3.96 14.48 5.08
C ILE A 80 -4.18 13.51 6.23
N PRO A 81 -5.42 13.33 6.73
CA PRO A 81 -5.70 12.44 7.85
C PRO A 81 -5.51 10.96 7.46
N GLU A 82 -5.21 10.13 8.45
CA GLU A 82 -5.34 8.69 8.27
C GLU A 82 -6.84 8.27 8.31
N PRO A 83 -7.26 7.28 7.56
CA PRO A 83 -6.41 6.42 6.72
C PRO A 83 -6.22 6.92 5.27
N ASP A 84 -6.71 8.09 4.90
CA ASP A 84 -6.68 8.60 3.53
C ASP A 84 -5.24 8.70 3.00
N ARG A 85 -4.31 9.20 3.83
CA ARG A 85 -2.89 9.32 3.48
C ARG A 85 -2.25 7.97 3.16
N THR A 86 -2.55 6.94 3.94
CA THR A 86 -2.09 5.58 3.68
C THR A 86 -2.66 5.03 2.36
N TRP A 87 -3.96 5.26 2.07
CA TRP A 87 -4.56 4.80 0.81
C TRP A 87 -3.98 5.52 -0.41
N MET A 88 -3.70 6.81 -0.29
CA MET A 88 -3.03 7.59 -1.33
C MET A 88 -1.59 7.12 -1.56
N ALA A 89 -0.86 6.79 -0.51
CA ALA A 89 0.49 6.24 -0.63
C ALA A 89 0.49 4.87 -1.34
N LEU A 90 -0.46 3.99 -1.04
CA LEU A 90 -0.63 2.72 -1.76
C LEU A 90 -0.97 2.93 -3.24
N ALA A 91 -1.82 3.89 -3.55
CA ALA A 91 -2.10 4.25 -4.94
C ALA A 91 -0.83 4.77 -5.63
N SER A 92 -0.03 5.61 -4.95
CA SER A 92 1.26 6.10 -5.45
C SER A 92 2.27 4.97 -5.70
N TYR A 93 2.26 3.93 -4.88
CA TYR A 93 3.12 2.75 -5.04
C TYR A 93 2.91 2.09 -6.41
N ASN A 94 1.68 2.06 -6.88
CA ASN A 94 1.29 1.47 -8.16
C ASN A 94 1.46 2.44 -9.34
N VAL A 95 0.82 3.61 -9.27
CA VAL A 95 0.74 4.54 -10.40
C VAL A 95 1.90 5.54 -10.45
N GLY A 96 2.65 5.65 -9.39
CA GLY A 96 3.68 6.67 -9.20
C GLY A 96 3.14 7.96 -8.58
N TYR A 97 3.96 8.57 -7.72
CA TYR A 97 3.59 9.77 -6.96
C TYR A 97 3.15 10.94 -7.86
N ASN A 98 3.81 11.14 -8.97
CA ASN A 98 3.52 12.26 -9.86
C ASN A 98 2.13 12.17 -10.50
N HIS A 99 1.69 10.98 -10.88
CA HIS A 99 0.34 10.75 -11.39
C HIS A 99 -0.73 10.85 -10.28
N LEU A 100 -0.38 10.48 -9.03
CA LEU A 100 -1.27 10.75 -7.91
C LEU A 100 -1.48 12.26 -7.72
N GLU A 101 -0.42 13.07 -7.80
CA GLU A 101 -0.53 14.54 -7.71
C GLU A 101 -1.34 15.11 -8.86
N ASP A 102 -1.20 14.60 -10.09
CA ASP A 102 -2.07 15.01 -11.20
C ASP A 102 -3.55 14.73 -10.88
N ALA A 103 -3.86 13.57 -10.29
CA ALA A 103 -5.22 13.24 -9.86
C ALA A 103 -5.71 14.16 -8.71
N ARG A 104 -4.84 14.49 -7.74
CA ARG A 104 -5.16 15.44 -6.65
C ARG A 104 -5.50 16.84 -7.21
N ILE A 105 -4.71 17.32 -8.16
CA ILE A 105 -4.98 18.60 -8.85
C ILE A 105 -6.31 18.56 -9.61
N LEU A 106 -6.60 17.45 -10.30
CA LEU A 106 -7.90 17.26 -10.97
C LEU A 106 -9.05 17.25 -9.97
N THR A 107 -8.87 16.60 -8.82
CA THR A 107 -9.87 16.56 -7.74
C THR A 107 -10.19 17.96 -7.26
N GLN A 108 -9.18 18.76 -6.95
CA GLN A 108 -9.32 20.15 -6.52
C GLN A 108 -9.98 21.03 -7.59
N LYS A 109 -9.58 20.91 -8.86
CA LYS A 109 -10.15 21.66 -9.98
C LYS A 109 -11.64 21.34 -10.20
N GLN A 110 -12.10 20.17 -9.82
CA GLN A 110 -13.50 19.75 -9.88
C GLN A 110 -14.30 20.09 -8.62
N GLY A 111 -13.72 20.84 -7.66
CA GLY A 111 -14.40 21.29 -6.44
C GLY A 111 -14.54 20.19 -5.38
N ALA A 112 -13.82 19.06 -5.51
CA ALA A 112 -13.78 18.00 -4.52
C ALA A 112 -12.50 18.09 -3.65
N ASP A 113 -12.47 17.36 -2.54
CA ASP A 113 -11.38 17.43 -1.57
C ASP A 113 -10.19 16.55 -1.99
N PRO A 114 -9.03 17.13 -2.39
CA PRO A 114 -7.87 16.36 -2.81
C PRO A 114 -7.20 15.57 -1.67
N ASN A 115 -7.60 15.81 -0.41
CA ASN A 115 -7.08 15.15 0.78
C ASN A 115 -7.96 13.98 1.23
N LYS A 116 -9.09 13.71 0.53
CA LYS A 116 -9.96 12.57 0.79
C LYS A 116 -9.79 11.49 -0.26
N TRP A 117 -9.47 10.28 0.17
CA TRP A 117 -9.34 9.13 -0.73
C TRP A 117 -10.61 8.87 -1.56
N ASN A 118 -11.78 9.02 -0.95
CA ASN A 118 -13.04 8.80 -1.65
C ASN A 118 -13.26 9.75 -2.82
N ASP A 119 -12.80 10.98 -2.71
CA ASP A 119 -12.87 11.98 -3.77
C ASP A 119 -11.80 11.75 -4.84
N LEU A 120 -10.59 11.41 -4.40
CA LEU A 120 -9.44 11.18 -5.27
C LEU A 120 -9.60 9.92 -6.14
N LYS A 121 -10.09 8.81 -5.56
CA LYS A 121 -10.24 7.54 -6.29
C LYS A 121 -11.17 7.65 -7.52
N GLU A 122 -12.14 8.60 -7.49
CA GLU A 122 -13.04 8.86 -8.62
C GLU A 122 -12.33 9.60 -9.78
N ARG A 123 -11.22 10.29 -9.51
CA ARG A 123 -10.46 11.10 -10.48
C ARG A 123 -9.24 10.36 -11.03
N LEU A 124 -8.69 9.41 -10.29
CA LEU A 124 -7.58 8.57 -10.80
C LEU A 124 -7.89 7.94 -12.16
N PRO A 125 -9.06 7.31 -12.43
CA PRO A 125 -9.38 6.75 -13.73
C PRO A 125 -9.45 7.77 -14.87
N LEU A 126 -9.62 9.06 -14.57
CA LEU A 126 -9.61 10.11 -15.57
C LEU A 126 -8.25 10.26 -16.24
N LEU A 127 -7.16 9.87 -15.58
CA LEU A 127 -5.81 9.88 -16.15
C LEU A 127 -5.63 8.91 -17.34
N ALA A 128 -6.57 8.02 -17.57
CA ALA A 128 -6.60 7.17 -18.76
C ALA A 128 -7.39 7.77 -19.94
N LYS A 129 -8.09 8.91 -19.74
CA LYS A 129 -8.96 9.56 -20.74
C LYS A 129 -8.27 10.76 -21.35
N ALA A 130 -8.17 10.83 -22.70
CA ALA A 130 -7.49 11.91 -23.41
C ALA A 130 -8.00 13.30 -23.04
N ALA A 131 -9.32 13.45 -22.85
CA ALA A 131 -9.94 14.73 -22.42
C ALA A 131 -9.37 15.28 -21.11
N TRP A 132 -8.72 14.43 -20.29
CA TRP A 132 -8.19 14.78 -18.97
C TRP A 132 -6.67 14.71 -18.91
N TYR A 133 -6.03 13.59 -19.30
CA TYR A 133 -4.57 13.47 -19.15
C TYR A 133 -3.78 14.47 -19.98
N THR A 134 -4.31 14.95 -21.11
CA THR A 134 -3.68 16.02 -21.89
C THR A 134 -3.59 17.37 -21.16
N LYS A 135 -4.36 17.52 -20.08
CA LYS A 135 -4.42 18.72 -19.22
C LYS A 135 -3.64 18.54 -17.91
N THR A 136 -3.01 17.39 -17.71
CA THR A 136 -2.18 17.10 -16.54
C THR A 136 -0.70 17.24 -16.88
N LYS A 137 0.12 17.44 -15.85
CA LYS A 137 1.56 17.65 -16.02
C LYS A 137 2.29 16.39 -16.50
N HIS A 138 1.85 15.21 -16.02
CA HIS A 138 2.56 13.96 -16.27
C HIS A 138 1.87 13.05 -17.30
N GLY A 139 0.70 13.48 -17.81
CA GLY A 139 0.03 12.83 -18.92
C GLY A 139 -0.70 11.53 -18.55
N TYR A 140 -0.68 10.58 -19.47
CA TYR A 140 -1.42 9.33 -19.38
C TYR A 140 -0.95 8.43 -18.25
N ALA A 141 -1.91 7.88 -17.50
CA ALA A 141 -1.70 6.78 -16.57
C ALA A 141 -2.92 5.85 -16.53
N ARG A 142 -2.71 4.56 -16.19
CA ARG A 142 -3.78 3.59 -15.98
C ARG A 142 -4.43 3.78 -14.60
N GLY A 143 -5.04 4.93 -14.37
CA GLY A 143 -5.51 5.36 -13.07
C GLY A 143 -6.59 4.48 -12.42
N TYR A 144 -7.19 3.52 -13.12
CA TYR A 144 -8.09 2.52 -12.55
C TYR A 144 -7.33 1.42 -11.78
N GLU A 145 -6.08 1.10 -12.17
CA GLU A 145 -5.28 0.06 -11.53
C GLU A 145 -4.99 0.37 -10.05
N PRO A 146 -4.51 1.57 -9.66
CA PRO A 146 -4.28 1.90 -8.26
C PRO A 146 -5.55 1.89 -7.42
N VAL A 147 -6.71 2.24 -7.98
CA VAL A 147 -7.99 2.17 -7.25
C VAL A 147 -8.34 0.72 -6.92
N GLN A 148 -8.21 -0.19 -7.90
CA GLN A 148 -8.45 -1.61 -7.67
C GLN A 148 -7.44 -2.20 -6.68
N LEU A 149 -6.16 -1.85 -6.80
CA LEU A 149 -5.10 -2.28 -5.89
C LEU A 149 -5.42 -1.90 -4.45
N VAL A 150 -5.72 -0.62 -4.19
CA VAL A 150 -6.06 -0.14 -2.85
C VAL A 150 -7.30 -0.85 -2.29
N ASN A 151 -8.36 -1.03 -3.10
CA ASN A 151 -9.55 -1.73 -2.65
C ASN A 151 -9.26 -3.18 -2.22
N ARG A 152 -8.46 -3.92 -2.99
CA ARG A 152 -8.07 -5.29 -2.67
C ARG A 152 -7.18 -5.36 -1.43
N ILE A 153 -6.18 -4.49 -1.31
CA ILE A 153 -5.32 -4.41 -0.12
C ILE A 153 -6.16 -4.14 1.13
N ARG A 154 -7.11 -3.21 1.07
CA ARG A 154 -8.03 -2.92 2.18
C ARG A 154 -8.82 -4.15 2.59
N THR A 155 -9.37 -4.90 1.63
CA THR A 155 -10.09 -6.14 1.92
C THR A 155 -9.20 -7.16 2.64
N TYR A 156 -7.99 -7.41 2.15
CA TYR A 156 -7.06 -8.35 2.78
C TYR A 156 -6.59 -7.86 4.16
N TYR A 157 -6.36 -6.56 4.29
CA TYR A 157 -5.97 -5.93 5.55
C TYR A 157 -7.05 -6.12 6.63
N GLU A 158 -8.32 -5.89 6.31
CA GLU A 158 -9.42 -6.10 7.26
C GLU A 158 -9.59 -7.58 7.64
N VAL A 159 -9.38 -8.51 6.70
CA VAL A 159 -9.37 -9.95 7.01
C VAL A 159 -8.26 -10.29 7.99
N LEU A 160 -7.04 -9.78 7.77
CA LEU A 160 -5.89 -10.02 8.67
C LEU A 160 -6.11 -9.39 10.05
N LYS A 161 -6.69 -8.19 10.13
CA LYS A 161 -7.04 -7.55 11.41
C LYS A 161 -8.01 -8.41 12.21
N LYS A 162 -9.11 -8.81 11.59
CA LYS A 162 -10.10 -9.67 12.24
C LYS A 162 -9.50 -10.99 12.74
N SER A 163 -8.70 -11.65 11.90
CA SER A 163 -8.04 -12.90 12.27
C SER A 163 -7.07 -12.73 13.45
N ASP A 164 -6.31 -11.64 13.49
CA ASP A 164 -5.38 -11.34 14.57
C ASP A 164 -6.12 -11.05 15.89
N ASP A 165 -7.20 -10.28 15.81
CA ASP A 165 -8.05 -9.97 16.96
C ASP A 165 -8.72 -11.24 17.54
N ASP A 166 -9.24 -12.12 16.67
CA ASP A 166 -9.81 -13.42 17.09
C ASP A 166 -8.76 -14.32 17.77
N LEU A 167 -7.53 -14.35 17.26
CA LEU A 167 -6.43 -15.11 17.86
C LEU A 167 -6.00 -14.55 19.23
N ARG A 168 -5.98 -13.23 19.38
CA ARG A 168 -5.70 -12.57 20.68
C ARG A 168 -6.78 -12.89 21.69
N ALA A 169 -8.05 -12.76 21.33
CA ALA A 169 -9.18 -13.08 22.20
C ALA A 169 -9.15 -14.54 22.69
N ARG A 170 -8.78 -15.49 21.81
CA ARG A 170 -8.62 -16.90 22.20
C ARG A 170 -7.49 -17.10 23.19
N ARG A 171 -6.32 -16.49 22.98
CA ARG A 171 -5.17 -16.58 23.91
C ARG A 171 -5.51 -16.00 25.27
N ASP A 172 -6.18 -14.86 25.32
CA ASP A 172 -6.58 -14.23 26.58
C ASP A 172 -7.56 -15.10 27.35
N ASN A 173 -8.54 -15.73 26.69
CA ASN A 173 -9.47 -16.67 27.28
C ASN A 173 -8.77 -17.92 27.81
N ASP A 174 -7.78 -18.48 27.09
CA ASP A 174 -7.01 -19.66 27.52
C ASP A 174 -6.15 -19.33 28.76
N VAL A 175 -5.53 -18.15 28.78
CA VAL A 175 -4.76 -17.67 29.95
C VAL A 175 -5.66 -17.50 31.17
N LEU A 176 -6.88 -16.98 31.01
CA LEU A 176 -7.85 -16.85 32.09
C LEU A 176 -8.30 -18.22 32.64
N ARG A 177 -8.55 -19.21 31.76
CA ARG A 177 -8.91 -20.58 32.16
C ARG A 177 -7.81 -21.25 32.96
N LEU A 178 -6.52 -21.05 32.59
CA LEU A 178 -5.39 -21.62 33.31
C LEU A 178 -5.13 -20.98 34.68
N LYS A 179 -5.61 -19.74 34.89
CA LYS A 179 -5.48 -19.02 36.19
C LYS A 179 -6.63 -19.24 37.14
N THR A 180 -7.73 -19.84 36.71
CA THR A 180 -8.89 -20.14 37.58
C THR A 180 -8.67 -21.54 38.22
N PRO A 181 -8.44 -21.64 39.55
CA PRO A 181 -8.33 -22.95 40.20
C PRO A 181 -9.61 -23.74 39.99
N ALA A 182 -9.51 -25.05 39.75
CA ALA A 182 -10.64 -25.94 39.84
C ALA A 182 -11.13 -25.95 41.31
N LEU A 183 -12.36 -25.52 41.56
CA LEU A 183 -13.03 -25.64 42.84
C LEU A 183 -13.35 -27.10 43.15
#